data_a1981665478bb41af1e96645200e73d6
#
_entry.id   a1981665478bb41af1e96645200e73d6
#
_cell.length_a   1.000
_cell.length_b   1.000
_cell.length_c   1.000
_cell.angle_alpha   90.00
_cell.angle_beta   90.00
_cell.angle_gamma   90.00
#
_symmetry.space_group_name_H-M   'P 1'
#
loop_
_entity.id
_entity.type
_entity.pdbx_description
1 polymer ?
#
loop_
_entity_poly.entity_id
_entity_poly.type
_entity_poly.pdbx_seq_one_letter_code
_entity_poly.pdbx_strand_id
1 'polypeptide(L)'
;MATTIRKLWKALTPEERAAAVGASLADDENGWVKTTTRNAIAGALKFRPQTVATWPRQKLIAEAARLPLDDAQLLSAYLVDLHLGTRRSMMAAFLDSVGVPHDGGRIDTEASGPIEVSPEKLRAAADDLVRVYPVDEVVTYFLTLLLQDAETWRGAIGWLESVAA
;
A
#
# COMPACT_ATOMS: atom_id res chain seq x y z
N MET A 1 -14.72 -2.18 -2.64
CA MET A 1 -13.24 -2.12 -2.85
C MET A 1 -12.74 -0.73 -3.15
N ALA A 2 -13.13 -0.11 -4.27
CA ALA A 2 -12.68 1.26 -4.61
C ALA A 2 -12.91 2.29 -3.48
N THR A 3 -14.04 2.25 -2.81
CA THR A 3 -14.34 3.14 -1.68
C THR A 3 -13.37 2.95 -0.51
N THR A 4 -12.95 1.72 -0.25
CA THR A 4 -12.00 1.41 0.84
C THR A 4 -10.59 1.90 0.51
N ILE A 5 -10.11 1.69 -0.71
CA ILE A 5 -8.79 2.21 -1.16
C ILE A 5 -8.74 3.72 -1.05
N ARG A 6 -9.77 4.42 -1.51
CA ARG A 6 -9.86 5.87 -1.40
C ARG A 6 -9.86 6.36 0.06
N LYS A 7 -10.53 5.65 0.95
CA LYS A 7 -10.52 5.98 2.39
C LYS A 7 -9.13 5.81 2.99
N LEU A 8 -8.46 4.70 2.68
CA LEU A 8 -7.08 4.48 3.11
C LEU A 8 -6.14 5.57 2.61
N TRP A 9 -6.21 5.89 1.32
CA TRP A 9 -5.39 6.95 0.74
C TRP A 9 -5.62 8.31 1.40
N LYS A 10 -6.87 8.66 1.67
CA LYS A 10 -7.23 9.92 2.34
C LYS A 10 -6.79 9.96 3.80
N ALA A 11 -6.71 8.81 4.47
CA ALA A 11 -6.29 8.72 5.86
C ALA A 11 -4.78 8.91 6.04
N LEU A 12 -3.97 8.71 4.98
CA LEU A 12 -2.54 8.97 5.03
C LEU A 12 -2.26 10.47 5.18
N THR A 13 -1.16 10.78 5.86
CA THR A 13 -0.65 12.17 5.92
C THR A 13 -0.17 12.62 4.53
N PRO A 14 -0.08 13.93 4.26
CA PRO A 14 0.51 14.43 3.02
C PRO A 14 1.93 13.89 2.77
N GLU A 15 2.72 13.75 3.82
CA GLU A 15 4.09 13.22 3.77
C GLU A 15 4.10 11.73 3.39
N GLU A 16 3.21 10.94 3.96
CA GLU A 16 3.06 9.51 3.60
C GLU A 16 2.59 9.34 2.17
N ARG A 17 1.65 10.15 1.71
CA ARG A 17 1.21 10.13 0.30
C ARG A 17 2.34 10.49 -0.65
N ALA A 18 3.12 11.51 -0.34
CA ALA A 18 4.27 11.89 -1.15
C ALA A 18 5.33 10.78 -1.17
N ALA A 19 5.60 10.13 -0.03
CA ALA A 19 6.51 8.99 0.06
C ALA A 19 6.01 7.80 -0.76
N ALA A 20 4.71 7.51 -0.72
CA ALA A 20 4.08 6.45 -1.50
C ALA A 20 4.24 6.68 -3.01
N VAL A 21 3.90 7.87 -3.49
CA VAL A 21 4.05 8.23 -4.91
C VAL A 21 5.50 8.18 -5.34
N GLY A 22 6.40 8.72 -4.53
CA GLY A 22 7.85 8.71 -4.80
C GLY A 22 8.41 7.30 -4.90
N ALA A 23 8.03 6.40 -4.00
CA ALA A 23 8.42 4.99 -4.02
C ALA A 23 7.91 4.28 -5.28
N SER A 24 6.63 4.49 -5.64
CA SER A 24 6.04 3.91 -6.84
C SER A 24 6.71 4.39 -8.13
N LEU A 25 7.04 5.67 -8.21
CA LEU A 25 7.75 6.21 -9.38
C LEU A 25 9.19 5.71 -9.48
N ALA A 26 9.82 5.39 -8.36
CA ALA A 26 11.19 4.85 -8.31
C ALA A 26 11.27 3.39 -8.78
N ASP A 27 10.23 2.58 -8.50
CA ASP A 27 10.15 1.14 -8.80
C ASP A 27 9.31 0.85 -10.04
N ASP A 28 9.18 1.81 -10.94
CA ASP A 28 8.30 1.72 -12.12
C ASP A 28 9.05 1.15 -13.34
N GLU A 29 9.28 -0.16 -13.34
CA GLU A 29 10.01 -0.87 -14.40
C GLU A 29 9.38 -0.70 -15.80
N ASN A 30 8.06 -0.64 -15.88
CA ASN A 30 7.32 -0.59 -17.14
C ASN A 30 6.78 0.81 -17.50
N GLY A 31 7.05 1.82 -16.70
CA GLY A 31 6.52 3.17 -16.90
C GLY A 31 5.00 3.30 -16.71
N TRP A 32 4.33 2.24 -16.24
CA TRP A 32 2.89 2.24 -16.05
C TRP A 32 2.44 3.22 -14.97
N VAL A 33 3.11 3.23 -13.82
CA VAL A 33 2.79 4.12 -12.70
C VAL A 33 2.95 5.57 -13.15
N LYS A 34 4.05 5.89 -13.82
CA LYS A 34 4.34 7.24 -14.31
C LYS A 34 3.28 7.72 -15.29
N THR A 35 2.93 6.88 -16.27
CA THR A 35 1.93 7.19 -17.27
C THR A 35 0.55 7.36 -16.64
N THR A 36 0.15 6.44 -15.78
CA THR A 36 -1.15 6.47 -15.10
C THR A 36 -1.24 7.65 -14.14
N THR A 37 -0.17 7.96 -13.40
CA THR A 37 -0.10 9.16 -12.54
C THR A 37 -0.29 10.44 -13.34
N ARG A 38 0.40 10.58 -14.46
CA ARG A 38 0.26 11.76 -15.33
C ARG A 38 -1.17 11.91 -15.86
N ASN A 39 -1.78 10.82 -16.29
CA ASN A 39 -3.16 10.83 -16.79
C ASN A 39 -4.16 11.17 -15.69
N ALA A 40 -3.97 10.63 -14.48
CA ALA A 40 -4.82 10.93 -13.34
C ALA A 40 -4.73 12.40 -12.92
N ILE A 41 -3.53 12.98 -12.89
CA ILE A 41 -3.31 14.40 -12.60
C ILE A 41 -3.95 15.26 -13.69
N ALA A 42 -3.72 14.94 -14.96
CA ALA A 42 -4.32 15.67 -16.09
C ALA A 42 -5.84 15.67 -16.02
N GLY A 43 -6.44 14.52 -15.70
CA GLY A 43 -7.89 14.40 -15.51
C GLY A 43 -8.42 15.24 -14.36
N ALA A 44 -7.74 15.19 -13.20
CA ALA A 44 -8.13 15.95 -12.00
C ALA A 44 -8.02 17.47 -12.18
N LEU A 45 -6.99 17.94 -12.90
CA LEU A 45 -6.75 19.35 -13.18
C LEU A 45 -7.41 19.85 -14.49
N LYS A 46 -8.05 18.94 -15.24
CA LYS A 46 -8.61 19.23 -16.58
C LYS A 46 -7.56 19.77 -17.56
N PHE A 47 -6.36 19.25 -17.48
CA PHE A 47 -5.27 19.54 -18.41
C PHE A 47 -5.21 18.48 -19.51
N ARG A 48 -4.58 18.85 -20.63
CA ARG A 48 -4.22 17.87 -21.65
C ARG A 48 -3.07 16.99 -21.12
N PRO A 49 -3.06 15.67 -21.41
CA PRO A 49 -1.96 14.80 -20.96
C PRO A 49 -0.57 15.30 -21.35
N GLN A 50 -0.43 15.93 -22.52
CA GLN A 50 0.84 16.49 -22.99
C GLN A 50 1.37 17.60 -22.07
N THR A 51 0.50 18.37 -21.42
CA THR A 51 0.91 19.42 -20.49
C THR A 51 1.61 18.81 -19.27
N VAL A 52 1.09 17.70 -18.75
CA VAL A 52 1.64 17.01 -17.58
C VAL A 52 2.86 16.17 -17.95
N ALA A 53 2.98 15.72 -19.19
CA ALA A 53 4.06 14.85 -19.66
C ALA A 53 5.46 15.46 -19.46
N THR A 54 5.55 16.78 -19.47
CA THR A 54 6.83 17.52 -19.32
C THR A 54 7.16 17.86 -17.87
N TRP A 55 6.28 17.57 -16.91
CA TRP A 55 6.52 17.92 -15.52
C TRP A 55 7.64 17.10 -14.90
N PRO A 56 8.51 17.73 -14.09
CA PRO A 56 9.53 17.02 -13.36
C PRO A 56 8.91 16.11 -12.29
N ARG A 57 9.66 15.08 -11.91
CA ARG A 57 9.23 14.08 -10.93
C ARG A 57 8.72 14.71 -9.63
N GLN A 58 9.39 15.71 -9.09
CA GLN A 58 9.02 16.40 -7.85
C GLN A 58 7.62 17.02 -7.93
N LYS A 59 7.27 17.60 -9.07
CA LYS A 59 5.95 18.16 -9.31
C LYS A 59 4.89 17.09 -9.44
N LEU A 60 5.20 15.98 -10.10
CA LEU A 60 4.29 14.82 -10.16
C LEU A 60 3.97 14.28 -8.77
N ILE A 61 4.98 14.11 -7.92
CA ILE A 61 4.83 13.64 -6.54
C ILE A 61 3.95 14.60 -5.74
N ALA A 62 4.24 15.89 -5.77
CA ALA A 62 3.49 16.90 -5.03
C ALA A 62 2.02 16.95 -5.43
N GLU A 63 1.74 16.95 -6.71
CA GLU A 63 0.37 17.02 -7.22
C GLU A 63 -0.40 15.71 -7.00
N ALA A 64 0.21 14.54 -7.21
CA ALA A 64 -0.42 13.25 -6.94
C ALA A 64 -0.75 13.06 -5.45
N ALA A 65 0.11 13.56 -4.56
CA ALA A 65 -0.14 13.52 -3.11
C ALA A 65 -1.27 14.44 -2.66
N ARG A 66 -1.49 15.54 -3.37
CA ARG A 66 -2.46 16.60 -3.03
C ARG A 66 -3.84 16.37 -3.64
N LEU A 67 -3.90 15.91 -4.89
CA LEU A 67 -5.14 15.80 -5.66
C LEU A 67 -6.03 14.64 -5.17
N PRO A 68 -7.35 14.77 -5.33
CA PRO A 68 -8.30 13.70 -5.00
C PRO A 68 -8.32 12.64 -6.10
N LEU A 69 -7.22 11.89 -6.25
CA LEU A 69 -7.13 10.79 -7.21
C LEU A 69 -8.09 9.66 -6.82
N ASP A 70 -8.66 8.99 -7.81
CA ASP A 70 -9.67 7.96 -7.62
C ASP A 70 -9.43 6.67 -8.42
N ASP A 71 -8.34 6.56 -9.14
CA ASP A 71 -7.93 5.35 -9.83
C ASP A 71 -7.53 4.28 -8.80
N ALA A 72 -8.37 3.26 -8.63
CA ALA A 72 -8.19 2.23 -7.61
C ALA A 72 -6.92 1.41 -7.80
N GLN A 73 -6.53 1.11 -9.05
CA GLN A 73 -5.28 0.38 -9.33
C GLN A 73 -4.05 1.20 -8.97
N LEU A 74 -4.07 2.47 -9.34
CA LEU A 74 -2.97 3.39 -9.04
C LEU A 74 -2.80 3.59 -7.53
N LEU A 75 -3.89 3.84 -6.82
CA LEU A 75 -3.86 4.00 -5.36
C LEU A 75 -3.42 2.72 -4.66
N SER A 76 -3.80 1.55 -5.16
CA SER A 76 -3.33 0.26 -4.63
C SER A 76 -1.81 0.11 -4.82
N ALA A 77 -1.29 0.46 -5.98
CA ALA A 77 0.16 0.45 -6.23
C ALA A 77 0.91 1.39 -5.27
N TYR A 78 0.41 2.60 -5.08
CA TYR A 78 1.00 3.54 -4.12
C TYR A 78 1.03 2.99 -2.69
N LEU A 79 -0.04 2.34 -2.23
CA LEU A 79 -0.09 1.74 -0.88
C LEU A 79 0.91 0.59 -0.73
N VAL A 80 1.01 -0.30 -1.71
CA VAL A 80 1.99 -1.39 -1.71
C VAL A 80 3.42 -0.83 -1.65
N ASP A 81 3.72 0.14 -2.50
CA ASP A 81 5.05 0.72 -2.58
C ASP A 81 5.40 1.60 -1.38
N LEU A 82 4.41 2.18 -0.70
CA LEU A 82 4.62 2.83 0.60
C LEU A 82 5.19 1.84 1.62
N HIS A 83 4.58 0.68 1.74
CA HIS A 83 5.05 -0.35 2.67
C HIS A 83 6.43 -0.89 2.25
N LEU A 84 6.62 -1.23 0.98
CA LEU A 84 7.90 -1.72 0.46
C LEU A 84 9.02 -0.67 0.54
N GLY A 85 8.69 0.60 0.42
CA GLY A 85 9.67 1.69 0.47
C GLY A 85 10.05 2.12 1.89
N THR A 86 9.08 2.12 2.82
CA THR A 86 9.27 2.74 4.15
C THR A 86 9.02 1.80 5.33
N ARG A 87 8.39 0.64 5.12
CA ARG A 87 7.91 -0.25 6.19
C ARG A 87 8.35 -1.70 6.01
N ARG A 88 9.47 -1.94 5.33
CA ARG A 88 9.98 -3.29 5.06
C ARG A 88 10.25 -4.09 6.33
N SER A 89 10.79 -3.45 7.36
CA SER A 89 11.07 -4.12 8.64
C SER A 89 9.80 -4.66 9.30
N MET A 90 8.72 -3.88 9.26
CA MET A 90 7.42 -4.30 9.79
C MET A 90 6.84 -5.47 8.98
N MET A 91 6.87 -5.38 7.66
CA MET A 91 6.39 -6.44 6.77
C MET A 91 7.18 -7.74 6.96
N ALA A 92 8.50 -7.64 7.03
CA ALA A 92 9.38 -8.79 7.25
C ALA A 92 9.10 -9.45 8.61
N ALA A 93 8.98 -8.66 9.67
CA ALA A 93 8.67 -9.16 11.01
C ALA A 93 7.32 -9.90 11.04
N PHE A 94 6.30 -9.35 10.37
CA PHE A 94 5.00 -10.01 10.25
C PHE A 94 5.09 -11.34 9.50
N LEU A 95 5.69 -11.34 8.30
CA LEU A 95 5.78 -12.54 7.47
C LEU A 95 6.63 -13.64 8.12
N ASP A 96 7.70 -13.27 8.82
CA ASP A 96 8.48 -14.20 9.65
C ASP A 96 7.63 -14.82 10.75
N SER A 97 6.83 -14.03 11.46
CA SER A 97 5.96 -14.49 12.55
C SER A 97 4.90 -15.48 12.08
N VAL A 98 4.38 -15.33 10.87
CA VAL A 98 3.36 -16.24 10.31
C VAL A 98 3.95 -17.34 9.43
N GLY A 99 5.27 -17.33 9.23
CA GLY A 99 5.99 -18.38 8.49
C GLY A 99 5.79 -18.33 6.98
N VAL A 100 5.56 -17.15 6.41
CA VAL A 100 5.43 -16.94 4.97
C VAL A 100 6.78 -16.54 4.37
N PRO A 101 7.30 -17.29 3.37
CA PRO A 101 8.55 -16.93 2.70
C PRO A 101 8.45 -15.57 2.02
N HIS A 102 9.47 -14.74 2.20
CA HIS A 102 9.53 -13.40 1.65
C HIS A 102 10.96 -12.95 1.38
N ASP A 103 11.10 -11.93 0.54
CA ASP A 103 12.33 -11.19 0.32
C ASP A 103 12.14 -9.74 0.80
N GLY A 104 12.69 -9.44 1.98
CA GLY A 104 12.62 -8.11 2.56
C GLY A 104 11.20 -7.57 2.72
N GLY A 105 10.23 -8.42 3.06
CA GLY A 105 8.82 -8.07 3.22
C GLY A 105 7.96 -8.25 1.97
N ARG A 106 8.56 -8.56 0.81
CA ARG A 106 7.82 -8.94 -0.39
C ARG A 106 7.60 -10.45 -0.38
N ILE A 107 6.35 -10.89 -0.42
CA ILE A 107 6.02 -12.33 -0.41
C ILE A 107 6.63 -13.01 -1.64
N ASP A 108 7.35 -14.09 -1.38
CA ASP A 108 7.88 -14.96 -2.42
C ASP A 108 6.82 -16.00 -2.80
N THR A 109 6.05 -15.69 -3.84
CA THR A 109 4.95 -16.53 -4.31
C THR A 109 5.40 -17.87 -4.88
N GLU A 110 6.64 -17.97 -5.36
CA GLU A 110 7.20 -19.24 -5.87
C GLU A 110 7.58 -20.16 -4.71
N ALA A 111 8.21 -19.63 -3.67
CA ALA A 111 8.61 -20.40 -2.50
C ALA A 111 7.46 -20.69 -1.53
N SER A 112 6.48 -19.78 -1.42
CA SER A 112 5.38 -19.94 -0.46
C SER A 112 4.37 -21.00 -0.86
N GLY A 113 4.13 -21.19 -2.17
CA GLY A 113 2.96 -21.92 -2.63
C GLY A 113 1.66 -21.28 -2.12
N PRO A 114 0.59 -22.05 -1.89
CA PRO A 114 -0.62 -21.54 -1.26
C PRO A 114 -0.33 -21.06 0.17
N ILE A 115 -0.74 -19.84 0.49
CA ILE A 115 -0.54 -19.26 1.82
C ILE A 115 -1.74 -19.59 2.69
N GLU A 116 -1.48 -20.26 3.82
CA GLU A 116 -2.49 -20.57 4.83
C GLU A 116 -1.99 -20.08 6.19
N VAL A 117 -2.66 -19.07 6.72
CA VAL A 117 -2.38 -18.52 8.06
C VAL A 117 -3.64 -18.61 8.90
N SER A 118 -3.56 -19.29 10.05
CA SER A 118 -4.71 -19.37 10.94
C SER A 118 -5.04 -17.98 11.52
N PRO A 119 -6.33 -17.68 11.78
CA PRO A 119 -6.73 -16.42 12.39
C PRO A 119 -6.03 -16.15 13.73
N GLU A 120 -5.78 -17.19 14.53
CA GLU A 120 -5.12 -17.10 15.83
C GLU A 120 -3.65 -16.69 15.69
N LYS A 121 -2.96 -17.31 14.73
CA LYS A 121 -1.55 -17.00 14.44
C LYS A 121 -1.39 -15.58 13.89
N LEU A 122 -2.30 -15.17 13.02
CA LEU A 122 -2.34 -13.83 12.46
C LEU A 122 -2.59 -12.79 13.55
N ARG A 123 -3.55 -13.05 14.46
CA ARG A 123 -3.85 -12.17 15.57
C ARG A 123 -2.65 -12.01 16.51
N ALA A 124 -1.99 -13.11 16.88
CA ALA A 124 -0.80 -13.06 17.71
C ALA A 124 0.31 -12.24 17.05
N ALA A 125 0.56 -12.43 15.78
CA ALA A 125 1.54 -11.64 15.01
C ALA A 125 1.17 -10.15 14.98
N ALA A 126 -0.10 -9.82 14.78
CA ALA A 126 -0.59 -8.45 14.79
C ALA A 126 -0.39 -7.78 16.17
N ASP A 127 -0.73 -8.48 17.24
CA ASP A 127 -0.54 -8.00 18.62
C ASP A 127 0.95 -7.76 18.94
N ASP A 128 1.84 -8.58 18.40
CA ASP A 128 3.29 -8.38 18.55
C ASP A 128 3.77 -7.17 17.74
N LEU A 129 3.26 -6.97 16.53
CA LEU A 129 3.63 -5.82 15.71
C LEU A 129 3.28 -4.48 16.38
N VAL A 130 2.09 -4.34 16.95
CA VAL A 130 1.67 -3.07 17.58
C VAL A 130 2.42 -2.72 18.85
N ARG A 131 3.23 -3.65 19.39
CA ARG A 131 4.17 -3.36 20.48
C ARG A 131 5.44 -2.64 20.01
N VAL A 132 5.75 -2.74 18.71
CA VAL A 132 6.99 -2.23 18.12
C VAL A 132 6.70 -1.09 17.14
N TYR A 133 5.60 -1.19 16.39
CA TYR A 133 5.23 -0.26 15.32
C TYR A 133 3.94 0.49 15.63
N PRO A 134 3.74 1.70 15.08
CA PRO A 134 2.50 2.45 15.23
C PRO A 134 1.27 1.64 14.76
N VAL A 135 0.20 1.69 15.52
CA VAL A 135 -1.05 0.94 15.23
C VAL A 135 -1.62 1.29 13.87
N ASP A 136 -1.63 2.55 13.49
CA ASP A 136 -2.13 3.03 12.19
C ASP A 136 -1.33 2.47 11.02
N GLU A 137 -0.03 2.29 11.15
CA GLU A 137 0.81 1.64 10.14
C GLU A 137 0.47 0.16 9.98
N VAL A 138 0.29 -0.55 11.09
CA VAL A 138 -0.10 -1.97 11.09
C VAL A 138 -1.50 -2.15 10.48
N VAL A 139 -2.45 -1.30 10.87
CA VAL A 139 -3.80 -1.29 10.30
C VAL A 139 -3.76 -1.05 8.80
N THR A 140 -3.03 -0.04 8.34
CA THR A 140 -2.90 0.26 6.91
C THR A 140 -2.27 -0.91 6.15
N TYR A 141 -1.27 -1.56 6.73
CA TYR A 141 -0.64 -2.73 6.14
C TYR A 141 -1.62 -3.90 5.97
N PHE A 142 -2.37 -4.26 7.01
CA PHE A 142 -3.34 -5.35 6.93
C PHE A 142 -4.50 -5.06 5.98
N LEU A 143 -4.96 -3.82 5.95
CA LEU A 143 -5.95 -3.42 4.95
C LEU A 143 -5.40 -3.51 3.53
N THR A 144 -4.12 -3.21 3.34
CA THR A 144 -3.45 -3.37 2.03
C THR A 144 -3.33 -4.84 1.65
N LEU A 145 -2.99 -5.73 2.58
CA LEU A 145 -2.99 -7.18 2.34
C LEU A 145 -4.37 -7.69 1.91
N LEU A 146 -5.42 -7.27 2.61
CA LEU A 146 -6.81 -7.63 2.27
C LEU A 146 -7.22 -7.11 0.89
N LEU A 147 -6.74 -5.95 0.47
CA LEU A 147 -6.99 -5.42 -0.87
C LEU A 147 -6.29 -6.23 -1.96
N GLN A 148 -5.12 -6.78 -1.67
CA GLN A 148 -4.36 -7.60 -2.61
C GLN A 148 -4.95 -9.01 -2.73
N ASP A 149 -5.26 -9.63 -1.61
CA ASP A 149 -5.78 -11.00 -1.54
C ASP A 149 -6.67 -11.17 -0.30
N ALA A 150 -7.96 -10.84 -0.46
CA ALA A 150 -8.92 -10.90 0.63
C ALA A 150 -9.17 -12.33 1.14
N GLU A 151 -9.01 -13.34 0.30
CA GLU A 151 -9.23 -14.75 0.68
C GLU A 151 -8.13 -15.22 1.63
N THR A 152 -6.88 -15.04 1.25
CA THR A 152 -5.72 -15.44 2.06
C THR A 152 -5.69 -14.70 3.40
N TRP A 153 -5.97 -13.40 3.41
CA TRP A 153 -5.79 -12.54 4.60
C TRP A 153 -7.07 -12.26 5.38
N ARG A 154 -8.18 -12.94 5.08
CA ARG A 154 -9.47 -12.73 5.76
C ARG A 154 -9.40 -12.85 7.29
N GLY A 155 -8.46 -13.62 7.82
CA GLY A 155 -8.23 -13.74 9.26
C GLY A 155 -7.86 -12.42 9.95
N ALA A 156 -7.36 -11.43 9.19
CA ALA A 156 -7.05 -10.10 9.71
C ALA A 156 -8.31 -9.29 10.09
N ILE A 157 -9.47 -9.61 9.53
CA ILE A 157 -10.71 -8.82 9.71
C ILE A 157 -11.08 -8.74 11.20
N GLY A 158 -11.07 -9.88 11.92
CA GLY A 158 -11.42 -9.91 13.34
C GLY A 158 -10.46 -9.07 14.20
N TRP A 159 -9.19 -9.04 13.88
CA TRP A 159 -8.24 -8.17 14.56
C TRP A 159 -8.49 -6.68 14.24
N LEU A 160 -8.68 -6.35 12.97
CA LEU A 160 -8.98 -4.97 12.52
C LEU A 160 -10.25 -4.43 13.18
N GLU A 161 -11.30 -5.24 13.30
CA GLU A 161 -12.53 -4.87 14.00
C GLU A 161 -12.29 -4.61 15.49
N SER A 162 -11.43 -5.40 16.14
CA SER A 162 -11.08 -5.22 17.55
C SER A 162 -10.30 -3.93 17.81
N VAL A 163 -9.48 -3.49 16.88
CA VAL A 163 -8.70 -2.25 16.98
C VAL A 163 -9.57 -1.02 16.67
N ALA A 164 -10.56 -1.15 15.79
CA ALA A 164 -11.51 -0.08 15.44
C ALA A 164 -12.58 0.17 16.52
N ALA A 165 -12.78 -0.79 17.41
CA ALA A 165 -13.70 -0.65 18.54
C ALA A 165 -13.04 0.18 19.72
#